data_86929f562ed4cef65ba1181c5b836cef
#
_entry.id   86929f562ed4cef65ba1181c5b836cef
#
_cell.length_a   1.000
_cell.length_b   1.000
_cell.length_c   1.000
_cell.angle_alpha   90.00
_cell.angle_beta   90.00
_cell.angle_gamma   90.00
#
_symmetry.space_group_name_H-M   'P 1'
#
loop_
_entity.id
_entity.type
_entity.pdbx_description
1 polymer ?
#
loop_
_entity_poly.entity_id
_entity_poly.type
_entity_poly.pdbx_seq_one_letter_code
_entity_poly.pdbx_strand_id
1 'polypeptide(L)'
;MSTPLPPESTASTPGTPIAPSTPIALPGYRLAELHLYNWGAFAGRHQVSVDVGNTAIIGPTGSGKTTLIDALMTLLCATPRYNLASTGGHESDRDLVSYVRGATGPGHAGDDSNHLARTGRCVTAMAARLVREHGTEGASDTVLIGCVLWFEGSSSSVADLTRRWFFARGTGHSLDLWLEEHHRGGARALSQLVKNTDGLQMFNSKSAYLARLQGFFEVGPNAFTLLNRAAGLKQLNSIDEIFRDLVLDDHAAYDDALQVAASFDELAAIHAELELANHQFMALLPLRNLALQEQQLHLRLHQWRSLHAALP
;
A
#
# COMPACT_ATOMS: atom_id res chain seq x y z
N MET A 1 50.09 -31.48 51.22
CA MET A 1 50.30 -30.43 50.20
C MET A 1 48.92 -30.04 49.68
N SER A 2 48.33 -28.99 50.27
CA SER A 2 47.00 -28.53 49.96
C SER A 2 47.07 -27.29 49.09
N THR A 3 46.52 -27.31 47.92
CA THR A 3 46.47 -26.19 46.98
C THR A 3 45.32 -25.23 47.40
N PRO A 4 45.52 -23.91 47.45
CA PRO A 4 44.48 -22.97 47.81
C PRO A 4 43.57 -22.66 46.57
N LEU A 5 42.27 -22.53 46.84
CA LEU A 5 41.23 -22.05 45.92
C LEU A 5 41.44 -20.55 45.57
N PRO A 6 41.06 -20.12 44.35
CA PRO A 6 41.08 -18.71 43.98
C PRO A 6 39.93 -17.93 44.62
N PRO A 7 40.05 -16.59 44.82
CA PRO A 7 39.08 -15.78 45.52
C PRO A 7 37.82 -15.51 44.63
N GLU A 8 36.69 -15.46 45.32
CA GLU A 8 35.39 -15.12 44.78
C GLU A 8 35.38 -13.72 44.12
N SER A 9 34.77 -13.68 42.93
CA SER A 9 34.56 -12.47 42.13
C SER A 9 33.59 -11.54 42.85
N THR A 10 34.02 -10.32 43.03
CA THR A 10 33.30 -9.18 43.63
C THR A 10 32.04 -8.82 42.87
N ALA A 11 30.99 -8.54 43.64
CA ALA A 11 29.68 -8.07 43.24
C ALA A 11 29.74 -6.90 42.24
N SER A 12 28.94 -7.04 41.16
CA SER A 12 28.66 -5.98 40.19
C SER A 12 27.88 -4.85 40.85
N THR A 13 28.43 -3.67 40.77
CA THR A 13 27.83 -2.39 41.17
C THR A 13 26.48 -2.19 40.40
N PRO A 14 25.40 -1.80 41.06
CA PRO A 14 24.14 -1.47 40.35
C PRO A 14 24.38 -0.29 39.41
N GLY A 15 24.04 -0.48 38.13
CA GLY A 15 24.20 0.53 37.09
C GLY A 15 23.47 1.83 37.45
N THR A 16 24.14 2.93 37.26
CA THR A 16 23.59 4.29 37.36
C THR A 16 22.33 4.39 36.53
N PRO A 17 21.20 4.93 37.03
CA PRO A 17 20.01 5.12 36.23
C PRO A 17 20.36 6.05 35.08
N ILE A 18 20.10 5.59 33.84
CA ILE A 18 20.22 6.40 32.63
C ILE A 18 19.21 7.53 32.77
N ALA A 19 19.69 8.76 32.89
CA ALA A 19 18.86 9.94 32.90
C ALA A 19 18.00 9.93 31.63
N PRO A 20 16.69 10.30 31.70
CA PRO A 20 15.86 10.37 30.52
C PRO A 20 16.49 11.34 29.53
N SER A 21 16.89 10.83 28.38
CA SER A 21 17.41 11.66 27.30
C SER A 21 16.34 12.67 26.92
N THR A 22 16.68 13.94 26.97
CA THR A 22 15.82 15.04 26.51
C THR A 22 15.36 14.69 25.08
N PRO A 23 14.07 14.67 24.77
CA PRO A 23 13.59 14.36 23.43
C PRO A 23 14.23 15.33 22.43
N ILE A 24 14.93 14.79 21.44
CA ILE A 24 15.43 15.60 20.33
C ILE A 24 14.19 16.08 19.60
N ALA A 25 13.89 17.38 19.70
CA ALA A 25 12.79 18.02 18.97
C ALA A 25 13.09 17.86 17.47
N LEU A 26 12.41 16.92 16.80
CA LEU A 26 12.47 16.78 15.37
C LEU A 26 11.77 17.99 14.72
N PRO A 27 12.39 18.67 13.75
CA PRO A 27 11.82 19.85 13.10
C PRO A 27 10.71 19.44 12.13
N GLY A 28 9.57 18.95 12.63
CA GLY A 28 8.47 18.50 11.81
C GLY A 28 7.15 18.45 12.57
N TYR A 29 6.07 18.22 11.83
CA TYR A 29 4.78 17.95 12.44
C TYR A 29 4.76 16.55 13.03
N ARG A 30 4.29 16.41 14.26
CA ARG A 30 4.03 15.15 14.94
C ARG A 30 2.55 14.93 15.14
N LEU A 31 2.11 13.69 15.13
CA LEU A 31 0.76 13.31 15.50
C LEU A 31 0.60 13.53 17.02
N ALA A 32 -0.33 14.37 17.42
CA ALA A 32 -0.65 14.62 18.82
C ALA A 32 -1.94 13.90 19.27
N GLU A 33 -2.93 13.83 18.39
CA GLU A 33 -4.22 13.21 18.70
C GLU A 33 -4.81 12.55 17.46
N LEU A 34 -5.50 11.42 17.68
CA LEU A 34 -6.36 10.77 16.70
C LEU A 34 -7.78 10.73 17.25
N HIS A 35 -8.72 11.29 16.52
CA HIS A 35 -10.14 11.35 16.86
C HIS A 35 -10.91 10.44 15.91
N LEU A 36 -11.81 9.63 16.46
CA LEU A 36 -12.66 8.71 15.72
C LEU A 36 -14.12 8.87 16.13
N TYR A 37 -15.00 8.72 15.15
CA TYR A 37 -16.44 8.65 15.36
C TYR A 37 -17.02 7.52 14.50
N ASN A 38 -17.60 6.50 15.13
CA ASN A 38 -18.23 5.36 14.44
C ASN A 38 -17.31 4.66 13.42
N TRP A 39 -16.06 4.42 13.76
CA TRP A 39 -15.08 3.78 12.87
C TRP A 39 -14.88 2.31 13.22
N GLY A 40 -15.22 1.40 12.31
CA GLY A 40 -15.13 -0.06 12.55
C GLY A 40 -15.93 -0.46 13.78
N ALA A 41 -15.28 -1.13 14.72
CA ALA A 41 -15.88 -1.55 16.00
C ALA A 41 -16.01 -0.39 17.02
N PHE A 42 -15.36 0.74 16.79
CA PHE A 42 -15.47 1.92 17.68
C PHE A 42 -16.81 2.62 17.46
N ALA A 43 -17.73 2.47 18.39
CA ALA A 43 -19.03 3.13 18.37
C ALA A 43 -18.97 4.44 19.17
N GLY A 44 -19.53 5.52 18.61
CA GLY A 44 -19.48 6.85 19.24
C GLY A 44 -18.11 7.51 19.07
N ARG A 45 -17.81 8.45 19.98
CA ARG A 45 -16.59 9.27 19.96
C ARG A 45 -15.46 8.61 20.74
N HIS A 46 -14.29 8.56 20.11
CA HIS A 46 -13.06 8.10 20.73
C HIS A 46 -11.93 9.06 20.41
N GLN A 47 -11.08 9.30 21.37
CA GLN A 47 -9.87 10.12 21.22
C GLN A 47 -8.68 9.34 21.76
N VAL A 48 -7.59 9.34 21.01
CA VAL A 48 -6.30 8.76 21.39
C VAL A 48 -5.27 9.88 21.38
N SER A 49 -4.66 10.14 22.52
CA SER A 49 -3.52 11.07 22.63
C SER A 49 -2.23 10.32 22.34
N VAL A 50 -1.33 10.96 21.60
CA VAL A 50 -0.03 10.44 21.23
C VAL A 50 1.05 11.27 21.90
N ASP A 51 1.94 10.63 22.64
CA ASP A 51 3.03 11.28 23.36
C ASP A 51 4.09 11.85 22.42
N VAL A 52 4.84 12.84 22.91
CA VAL A 52 5.93 13.51 22.17
C VAL A 52 7.06 12.54 21.83
N GLY A 53 7.35 11.60 22.72
CA GLY A 53 8.37 10.58 22.53
C GLY A 53 7.85 9.40 21.71
N ASN A 54 7.48 8.33 22.38
CA ASN A 54 6.97 7.11 21.76
C ASN A 54 5.66 6.68 22.40
N THR A 55 4.71 6.26 21.59
CA THR A 55 3.44 5.69 22.05
C THR A 55 3.31 4.25 21.59
N ALA A 56 3.14 3.34 22.54
CA ALA A 56 2.84 1.94 22.26
C ALA A 56 1.34 1.65 22.43
N ILE A 57 0.73 1.01 21.42
CA ILE A 57 -0.66 0.57 21.47
C ILE A 57 -0.67 -0.91 21.88
N ILE A 58 -1.05 -1.18 23.12
CA ILE A 58 -1.05 -2.52 23.70
C ILE A 58 -2.49 -2.99 23.96
N GLY A 59 -2.74 -4.27 23.77
CA GLY A 59 -4.04 -4.87 24.06
C GLY A 59 -4.17 -6.28 23.47
N PRO A 60 -5.19 -7.05 23.86
CA PRO A 60 -5.44 -8.38 23.34
C PRO A 60 -5.76 -8.37 21.83
N THR A 61 -5.71 -9.53 21.19
CA THR A 61 -6.14 -9.69 19.79
C THR A 61 -7.62 -9.31 19.67
N GLY A 62 -7.97 -8.57 18.62
CA GLY A 62 -9.34 -8.08 18.42
C GLY A 62 -9.70 -6.78 19.14
N SER A 63 -8.81 -6.21 19.98
CA SER A 63 -9.09 -4.95 20.73
C SER A 63 -9.11 -3.66 19.88
N GLY A 64 -8.94 -3.75 18.57
CA GLY A 64 -9.00 -2.59 17.69
C GLY A 64 -7.67 -1.87 17.43
N LYS A 65 -6.51 -2.42 17.82
CA LYS A 65 -5.20 -1.79 17.58
C LYS A 65 -4.99 -1.48 16.10
N THR A 66 -5.20 -2.46 15.24
CA THR A 66 -5.10 -2.30 13.79
C THR A 66 -6.13 -1.32 13.26
N THR A 67 -7.33 -1.30 13.82
CA THR A 67 -8.40 -0.36 13.45
C THR A 67 -8.00 1.09 13.65
N LEU A 68 -7.20 1.41 14.68
CA LEU A 68 -6.65 2.75 14.89
C LEU A 68 -5.62 3.12 13.81
N ILE A 69 -4.73 2.20 13.47
CA ILE A 69 -3.74 2.40 12.40
C ILE A 69 -4.44 2.54 11.04
N ASP A 70 -5.45 1.72 10.77
CA ASP A 70 -6.24 1.78 9.54
C ASP A 70 -6.98 3.12 9.38
N ALA A 71 -7.43 3.74 10.48
CA ALA A 71 -7.98 5.09 10.44
C ALA A 71 -6.94 6.12 9.99
N LEU A 72 -5.73 6.07 10.54
CA LEU A 72 -4.64 6.96 10.15
C LEU A 72 -4.24 6.73 8.69
N MET A 73 -4.12 5.47 8.26
CA MET A 73 -3.82 5.14 6.85
C MET A 73 -4.93 5.60 5.91
N THR A 74 -6.19 5.57 6.36
CA THR A 74 -7.32 6.13 5.59
C THR A 74 -7.16 7.62 5.35
N LEU A 75 -6.62 8.37 6.30
CA LEU A 75 -6.37 9.81 6.15
C LEU A 75 -5.16 10.12 5.26
N LEU A 76 -4.11 9.31 5.31
CA LEU A 76 -2.82 9.63 4.69
C LEU A 76 -2.56 8.93 3.35
N CYS A 77 -3.16 7.77 3.08
CA CYS A 77 -2.85 6.97 1.90
C CYS A 77 -3.94 7.05 0.83
N ALA A 78 -3.57 7.10 -0.44
CA ALA A 78 -4.51 7.14 -1.56
C ALA A 78 -5.40 5.88 -1.59
N THR A 79 -4.76 4.73 -1.54
CA THR A 79 -5.38 3.40 -1.50
C THR A 79 -4.90 2.64 -0.27
N PRO A 80 -5.49 2.88 0.92
CA PRO A 80 -5.08 2.21 2.14
C PRO A 80 -5.37 0.70 2.01
N ARG A 81 -4.41 -0.10 2.45
CA ARG A 81 -4.61 -1.54 2.65
C ARG A 81 -4.99 -1.74 4.11
N TYR A 82 -6.16 -2.31 4.34
CA TYR A 82 -6.69 -2.51 5.68
C TYR A 82 -6.26 -3.85 6.27
N ASN A 83 -6.18 -3.90 7.60
CA ASN A 83 -5.89 -5.10 8.38
C ASN A 83 -4.57 -5.81 8.03
N LEU A 84 -3.57 -5.09 7.58
CA LEU A 84 -2.25 -5.64 7.20
C LEU A 84 -1.53 -6.35 8.36
N ALA A 85 -1.87 -6.02 9.60
CA ALA A 85 -1.28 -6.62 10.80
C ALA A 85 -1.91 -7.97 11.22
N SER A 86 -2.93 -8.47 10.52
CA SER A 86 -3.54 -9.77 10.82
C SER A 86 -2.60 -10.93 10.47
N THR A 87 -2.43 -11.88 11.38
CA THR A 87 -1.48 -12.99 11.29
C THR A 87 -1.87 -14.11 10.31
N GLY A 88 -3.02 -14.02 9.67
CA GLY A 88 -3.45 -14.99 8.67
C GLY A 88 -3.31 -14.42 7.26
N GLY A 89 -2.38 -14.89 6.45
CA GLY A 89 -1.99 -14.44 5.12
C GLY A 89 -3.07 -14.35 4.02
N HIS A 90 -4.32 -14.17 4.39
CA HIS A 90 -5.41 -13.88 3.46
C HIS A 90 -5.52 -12.37 3.24
N GLU A 91 -5.78 -11.96 2.00
CA GLU A 91 -6.17 -10.60 1.67
C GLU A 91 -7.30 -10.17 2.60
N SER A 92 -7.18 -8.94 3.11
CA SER A 92 -8.14 -8.41 4.08
C SER A 92 -9.52 -8.33 3.45
N ASP A 93 -10.48 -9.08 3.97
CA ASP A 93 -11.91 -8.96 3.63
C ASP A 93 -12.51 -7.61 4.09
N ARG A 94 -11.68 -6.71 4.62
CA ARG A 94 -12.09 -5.40 5.11
C ARG A 94 -11.75 -4.32 4.10
N ASP A 95 -12.78 -3.57 3.75
CA ASP A 95 -12.71 -2.37 2.91
C ASP A 95 -13.19 -1.12 3.67
N LEU A 96 -13.16 0.02 3.05
CA LEU A 96 -13.63 1.28 3.63
C LEU A 96 -15.10 1.19 4.05
N VAL A 97 -15.94 0.50 3.27
CA VAL A 97 -17.37 0.37 3.55
C VAL A 97 -17.60 -0.47 4.79
N SER A 98 -16.87 -1.57 4.96
CA SER A 98 -16.96 -2.43 6.15
C SER A 98 -16.58 -1.67 7.42
N TYR A 99 -15.60 -0.76 7.36
CA TYR A 99 -15.27 0.14 8.47
C TYR A 99 -16.36 1.15 8.75
N VAL A 100 -16.92 1.79 7.72
CA VAL A 100 -18.03 2.76 7.88
C VAL A 100 -19.28 2.07 8.42
N ARG A 101 -19.60 0.86 7.94
CA ARG A 101 -20.73 0.05 8.41
C ARG A 101 -20.46 -0.66 9.74
N GLY A 102 -19.21 -0.73 10.18
CA GLY A 102 -18.83 -1.40 11.42
C GLY A 102 -19.03 -2.91 11.35
N ALA A 103 -18.54 -3.53 10.27
CA ALA A 103 -18.59 -4.97 10.13
C ALA A 103 -17.75 -5.64 11.23
N THR A 104 -18.34 -6.56 11.98
CA THR A 104 -17.70 -7.34 13.05
C THR A 104 -17.58 -8.79 12.60
N GLY A 105 -16.45 -9.13 11.99
CA GLY A 105 -16.05 -10.50 11.66
C GLY A 105 -16.89 -11.22 10.59
N PRO A 106 -16.41 -12.35 10.07
CA PRO A 106 -17.24 -13.29 9.33
C PRO A 106 -18.28 -13.87 10.28
N GLY A 107 -19.54 -13.91 9.88
CA GLY A 107 -20.59 -14.64 10.57
C GLY A 107 -20.18 -16.11 10.78
N HIS A 108 -20.74 -16.76 11.79
CA HIS A 108 -20.52 -18.20 12.03
C HIS A 108 -20.87 -18.99 10.76
N ALA A 109 -20.12 -20.06 10.51
CA ALA A 109 -20.26 -20.91 9.33
C ALA A 109 -21.74 -21.24 9.04
N GLY A 110 -22.26 -20.66 7.93
CA GLY A 110 -23.63 -20.86 7.48
C GLY A 110 -24.47 -19.58 7.32
N ASP A 111 -24.01 -18.44 7.79
CA ASP A 111 -24.67 -17.16 7.58
C ASP A 111 -23.70 -16.19 6.89
N ASP A 112 -23.87 -16.00 5.58
CA ASP A 112 -23.09 -15.07 4.74
C ASP A 112 -23.38 -13.59 5.05
N SER A 113 -24.19 -13.31 6.07
CA SER A 113 -24.48 -11.93 6.50
C SER A 113 -23.34 -11.40 7.38
N ASN A 114 -22.48 -10.56 6.85
CA ASN A 114 -21.63 -9.71 7.65
C ASN A 114 -22.49 -8.96 8.68
N HIS A 115 -22.26 -9.21 9.97
CA HIS A 115 -22.93 -8.46 11.02
C HIS A 115 -22.49 -7.00 10.96
N LEU A 116 -23.36 -6.15 10.39
CA LEU A 116 -23.13 -4.72 10.28
C LEU A 116 -23.72 -4.03 11.51
N ALA A 117 -22.88 -3.34 12.28
CA ALA A 117 -23.34 -2.55 13.42
C ALA A 117 -24.22 -1.34 13.00
N ARG A 118 -24.10 -0.89 11.76
CA ARG A 118 -24.76 0.30 11.22
C ARG A 118 -25.41 -0.02 9.87
N THR A 119 -26.69 -0.41 9.86
CA THR A 119 -27.40 -0.91 8.68
C THR A 119 -28.17 0.16 7.91
N GLY A 120 -28.55 1.27 8.57
CA GLY A 120 -29.31 2.39 7.97
C GLY A 120 -28.40 3.55 7.56
N ARG A 121 -28.98 4.77 7.63
CA ARG A 121 -28.20 6.01 7.54
C ARG A 121 -27.11 5.99 8.60
N CYS A 122 -25.89 6.21 8.22
CA CYS A 122 -24.77 6.24 9.17
C CYS A 122 -23.72 7.27 8.78
N VAL A 123 -23.09 7.81 9.80
CA VAL A 123 -22.00 8.78 9.69
C VAL A 123 -20.79 8.23 10.43
N THR A 124 -19.67 8.31 9.78
CA THR A 124 -18.35 7.96 10.33
C THR A 124 -17.42 9.13 10.09
N ALA A 125 -16.61 9.49 11.06
CA ALA A 125 -15.65 10.55 10.89
C ALA A 125 -14.34 10.23 11.62
N MET A 126 -13.25 10.79 11.11
CA MET A 126 -11.94 10.69 11.74
C MET A 126 -11.15 11.97 11.52
N ALA A 127 -10.30 12.31 12.48
CA ALA A 127 -9.38 13.43 12.36
C ALA A 127 -8.08 13.15 13.10
N ALA A 128 -6.98 13.61 12.53
CA ALA A 128 -5.66 13.57 13.14
C ALA A 128 -5.18 15.00 13.38
N ARG A 129 -4.83 15.31 14.65
CA ARG A 129 -4.22 16.57 15.04
C ARG A 129 -2.72 16.45 14.98
N LEU A 130 -2.12 17.31 14.17
CA LEU A 130 -0.69 17.38 13.98
C LEU A 130 -0.19 18.70 14.57
N VAL A 131 0.90 18.63 15.32
CA VAL A 131 1.49 19.78 16.03
C VAL A 131 2.97 19.87 15.70
N ARG A 132 3.41 21.09 15.40
CA ARG A 132 4.83 21.43 15.28
C ARG A 132 5.18 22.46 16.32
N GLU A 133 6.11 22.11 17.19
CA GLU A 133 6.63 23.04 18.22
C GLU A 133 7.73 23.91 17.61
N HIS A 134 7.63 25.20 17.78
CA HIS A 134 8.70 26.13 17.45
C HIS A 134 9.54 26.34 18.71
N GLY A 135 10.87 26.23 18.59
CA GLY A 135 11.81 26.26 19.72
C GLY A 135 11.87 27.54 20.55
N THR A 136 11.00 28.50 20.33
CA THR A 136 10.84 29.71 21.12
C THR A 136 9.45 29.71 21.77
N GLU A 137 9.45 29.75 23.10
CA GLU A 137 8.34 29.94 24.03
C GLU A 137 6.91 29.81 23.49
N GLY A 138 6.37 28.57 23.51
CA GLY A 138 4.94 28.33 23.44
C GLY A 138 4.21 28.49 22.12
N ALA A 139 4.89 28.85 21.04
CA ALA A 139 4.28 28.92 19.72
C ALA A 139 4.23 27.55 19.07
N SER A 140 3.04 26.96 18.96
CA SER A 140 2.81 25.71 18.23
C SER A 140 1.96 25.97 16.98
N ASP A 141 2.39 25.43 15.85
CA ASP A 141 1.58 25.39 14.63
C ASP A 141 0.76 24.09 14.66
N THR A 142 -0.55 24.23 14.61
CA THR A 142 -1.48 23.09 14.71
C THR A 142 -2.23 22.93 13.39
N VAL A 143 -2.29 21.69 12.93
CA VAL A 143 -3.06 21.28 11.76
C VAL A 143 -3.98 20.13 12.12
N LEU A 144 -5.24 20.23 11.74
CA LEU A 144 -6.21 19.15 11.83
C LEU A 144 -6.54 18.64 10.43
N ILE A 145 -6.26 17.38 10.17
CA ILE A 145 -6.65 16.71 8.94
C ILE A 145 -7.71 15.67 9.24
N GLY A 146 -8.68 15.45 8.34
CA GLY A 146 -9.72 14.50 8.65
C GLY A 146 -10.69 14.26 7.50
N CYS A 147 -11.72 13.45 7.79
CA CYS A 147 -12.82 13.22 6.88
C CYS A 147 -14.14 12.96 7.60
N VAL A 148 -15.23 13.24 6.90
CA VAL A 148 -16.59 12.82 7.26
C VAL A 148 -17.13 11.99 6.11
N LEU A 149 -17.55 10.76 6.41
CA LEU A 149 -18.01 9.74 5.49
C LEU A 149 -19.44 9.35 5.90
N TRP A 150 -20.36 9.23 4.95
CA TRP A 150 -21.72 8.83 5.33
C TRP A 150 -22.46 8.12 4.20
N PHE A 151 -23.42 7.31 4.62
CA PHE A 151 -24.47 6.75 3.79
C PHE A 151 -25.82 7.40 4.16
N GLU A 152 -26.61 7.77 3.17
CA GLU A 152 -27.98 8.28 3.40
C GLU A 152 -29.01 7.16 3.65
N GLY A 153 -28.67 5.92 3.32
CA GLY A 153 -29.56 4.76 3.45
C GLY A 153 -28.80 3.48 3.83
N SER A 154 -29.40 2.34 3.53
CA SER A 154 -28.90 1.00 3.85
C SER A 154 -27.90 0.43 2.83
N SER A 155 -27.61 1.14 1.74
CA SER A 155 -26.65 0.70 0.73
C SER A 155 -25.26 0.46 1.33
N SER A 156 -24.58 -0.59 0.88
CA SER A 156 -23.17 -0.88 1.15
C SER A 156 -22.30 -0.75 -0.10
N SER A 157 -22.80 -0.07 -1.15
CA SER A 157 -22.00 0.23 -2.34
C SER A 157 -21.03 1.38 -2.08
N VAL A 158 -19.77 1.22 -2.52
CA VAL A 158 -18.75 2.28 -2.48
C VAL A 158 -19.19 3.54 -3.22
N ALA A 159 -20.03 3.38 -4.26
CA ALA A 159 -20.55 4.48 -5.07
C ALA A 159 -21.51 5.39 -4.28
N ASP A 160 -22.25 4.83 -3.32
CA ASP A 160 -23.21 5.57 -2.50
C ASP A 160 -22.58 6.18 -1.23
N LEU A 161 -21.31 5.88 -0.98
CA LEU A 161 -20.57 6.46 0.13
C LEU A 161 -20.18 7.90 -0.19
N THR A 162 -20.82 8.86 0.45
CA THR A 162 -20.43 10.27 0.35
C THR A 162 -19.22 10.53 1.24
N ARG A 163 -18.24 11.27 0.71
CA ARG A 163 -16.96 11.53 1.36
C ARG A 163 -16.65 13.01 1.31
N ARG A 164 -16.21 13.58 2.44
CA ARG A 164 -15.66 14.95 2.53
C ARG A 164 -14.37 14.90 3.31
N TRP A 165 -13.32 15.45 2.75
CA TRP A 165 -12.00 15.51 3.32
C TRP A 165 -11.69 16.92 3.77
N PHE A 166 -11.03 17.06 4.90
CA PHE A 166 -10.79 18.36 5.54
C PHE A 166 -9.32 18.56 5.84
N PHE A 167 -8.88 19.78 5.63
CA PHE A 167 -7.59 20.30 6.08
C PHE A 167 -7.85 21.62 6.79
N ALA A 168 -7.41 21.76 8.03
CA ALA A 168 -7.62 22.95 8.85
C ALA A 168 -6.33 23.38 9.55
N ARG A 169 -5.99 24.65 9.50
CA ARG A 169 -4.87 25.26 10.25
C ARG A 169 -5.38 26.03 11.45
N GLY A 170 -4.67 25.89 12.57
CA GLY A 170 -4.99 26.58 13.83
C GLY A 170 -5.74 25.71 14.82
N THR A 171 -5.92 26.21 16.03
CA THR A 171 -6.46 25.47 17.16
C THR A 171 -8.00 25.43 17.23
N GLY A 172 -8.69 26.31 16.49
CA GLY A 172 -10.15 26.47 16.54
C GLY A 172 -10.96 25.36 15.84
N HIS A 173 -10.32 24.31 15.34
CA HIS A 173 -10.97 23.26 14.56
C HIS A 173 -11.05 21.96 15.36
N SER A 174 -12.17 21.25 15.23
CA SER A 174 -12.36 19.94 15.86
C SER A 174 -13.24 19.04 15.00
N LEU A 175 -13.11 17.73 15.22
CA LEU A 175 -13.98 16.72 14.59
C LEU A 175 -15.44 16.93 15.00
N ASP A 176 -15.68 17.33 16.24
CA ASP A 176 -17.02 17.56 16.78
C ASP A 176 -17.74 18.69 16.05
N LEU A 177 -17.05 19.77 15.75
CA LEU A 177 -17.61 20.87 14.97
C LEU A 177 -18.06 20.40 13.58
N TRP A 178 -17.28 19.57 12.90
CA TRP A 178 -17.66 19.02 11.59
C TRP A 178 -18.85 18.08 11.67
N LEU A 179 -18.92 17.26 12.72
CA LEU A 179 -20.04 16.35 12.98
C LEU A 179 -21.34 17.12 13.30
N GLU A 180 -21.28 18.15 14.15
CA GLU A 180 -22.42 18.97 14.50
C GLU A 180 -22.99 19.70 13.28
N GLU A 181 -22.14 20.29 12.46
CA GLU A 181 -22.57 20.92 11.22
C GLU A 181 -23.14 19.90 10.21
N HIS A 182 -22.53 18.72 10.12
CA HIS A 182 -23.10 17.66 9.30
C HIS A 182 -24.47 17.22 9.82
N HIS A 183 -24.68 17.09 11.12
CA HIS A 183 -25.97 16.74 11.69
C HIS A 183 -27.02 17.83 11.45
N ARG A 184 -26.63 19.12 11.47
CA ARG A 184 -27.52 20.27 11.24
C ARG A 184 -28.04 20.35 9.80
N GLY A 185 -27.20 20.09 8.80
CA GLY A 185 -27.60 20.30 7.42
C GLY A 185 -26.76 19.55 6.38
N GLY A 186 -26.11 18.44 6.74
CA GLY A 186 -25.38 17.58 5.84
C GLY A 186 -24.26 18.29 5.08
N ALA A 187 -24.08 17.93 3.82
CA ALA A 187 -23.05 18.48 2.96
C ALA A 187 -23.16 20.01 2.76
N ARG A 188 -24.38 20.55 2.79
CA ARG A 188 -24.60 22.00 2.61
C ARG A 188 -24.09 22.78 3.81
N ALA A 189 -24.37 22.34 5.04
CA ALA A 189 -23.89 23.00 6.25
C ALA A 189 -22.36 22.91 6.34
N LEU A 190 -21.76 21.78 6.02
CA LEU A 190 -20.30 21.65 5.93
C LEU A 190 -19.68 22.64 4.92
N SER A 191 -20.33 22.84 3.79
CA SER A 191 -19.85 23.81 2.77
C SER A 191 -19.96 25.26 3.27
N GLN A 192 -21.00 25.58 4.08
CA GLN A 192 -21.14 26.91 4.71
C GLN A 192 -20.11 27.11 5.81
N LEU A 193 -19.85 26.09 6.64
CA LEU A 193 -18.83 26.13 7.66
C LEU A 193 -17.46 26.51 7.05
N VAL A 194 -17.08 25.87 5.96
CA VAL A 194 -15.80 26.15 5.27
C VAL A 194 -15.73 27.58 4.75
N LYS A 195 -16.84 28.14 4.26
CA LYS A 195 -16.87 29.52 3.79
C LYS A 195 -16.73 30.55 4.92
N ASN A 196 -17.20 30.19 6.11
CA ASN A 196 -17.28 31.10 7.26
C ASN A 196 -16.09 30.91 8.23
N THR A 197 -15.19 29.96 7.96
CA THR A 197 -14.11 29.62 8.89
C THR A 197 -12.77 29.70 8.16
N ASP A 198 -11.94 30.65 8.61
CA ASP A 198 -10.60 30.83 8.07
C ASP A 198 -9.71 29.61 8.38
N GLY A 199 -8.84 29.26 7.44
CA GLY A 199 -7.91 28.16 7.58
C GLY A 199 -8.51 26.77 7.36
N LEU A 200 -9.85 26.64 7.17
CA LEU A 200 -10.54 25.39 6.91
C LEU A 200 -10.76 25.21 5.41
N GLN A 201 -10.34 24.07 4.88
CA GLN A 201 -10.53 23.65 3.50
C GLN A 201 -11.24 22.31 3.44
N MET A 202 -12.15 22.14 2.49
CA MET A 202 -12.87 20.89 2.26
C MET A 202 -12.67 20.42 0.80
N PHE A 203 -12.47 19.13 0.64
CA PHE A 203 -12.24 18.50 -0.66
C PHE A 203 -13.26 17.38 -0.90
N ASN A 204 -13.78 17.34 -2.12
CA ASN A 204 -14.70 16.29 -2.56
C ASN A 204 -13.98 15.02 -3.02
N SER A 205 -12.72 15.14 -3.45
CA SER A 205 -11.89 14.03 -3.86
C SER A 205 -10.69 13.84 -2.92
N LYS A 206 -10.33 12.59 -2.69
CA LYS A 206 -9.17 12.23 -1.87
C LYS A 206 -7.86 12.66 -2.53
N SER A 207 -7.78 12.62 -3.86
CA SER A 207 -6.59 13.03 -4.60
C SER A 207 -6.27 14.52 -4.39
N ALA A 208 -7.28 15.40 -4.48
CA ALA A 208 -7.09 16.83 -4.22
C ALA A 208 -6.69 17.11 -2.76
N TYR A 209 -7.27 16.38 -1.82
CA TYR A 209 -6.90 16.45 -0.40
C TYR A 209 -5.44 16.00 -0.18
N LEU A 210 -5.01 14.87 -0.75
CA LEU A 210 -3.64 14.39 -0.61
C LEU A 210 -2.62 15.32 -1.29
N ALA A 211 -2.95 15.88 -2.45
CA ALA A 211 -2.12 16.89 -3.10
C ALA A 211 -1.93 18.13 -2.20
N ARG A 212 -2.99 18.55 -1.48
CA ARG A 212 -2.88 19.62 -0.48
C ARG A 212 -1.96 19.25 0.67
N LEU A 213 -2.02 18.00 1.18
CA LEU A 213 -1.14 17.53 2.23
C LEU A 213 0.31 17.47 1.76
N GLN A 214 0.57 16.94 0.57
CA GLN A 214 1.91 16.88 -0.03
C GLN A 214 2.54 18.27 -0.14
N GLY A 215 1.77 19.23 -0.69
CA GLY A 215 2.25 20.60 -0.81
C GLY A 215 2.43 21.33 0.53
N PHE A 216 1.65 20.96 1.56
CA PHE A 216 1.78 21.58 2.89
C PHE A 216 2.96 21.01 3.69
N PHE A 217 3.14 19.68 3.66
CA PHE A 217 4.23 19.01 4.37
C PHE A 217 5.54 18.96 3.56
N GLU A 218 5.53 19.48 2.34
CA GLU A 218 6.69 19.49 1.42
C GLU A 218 7.27 18.10 1.21
N VAL A 219 6.38 17.09 1.08
CA VAL A 219 6.77 15.69 0.87
C VAL A 219 6.54 15.26 -0.58
N GLY A 220 7.40 14.35 -1.05
CA GLY A 220 7.30 13.81 -2.40
C GLY A 220 6.01 12.99 -2.63
N PRO A 221 5.64 12.74 -3.89
CA PRO A 221 4.39 12.07 -4.26
C PRO A 221 4.27 10.65 -3.68
N ASN A 222 5.40 9.99 -3.46
CA ASN A 222 5.44 8.61 -2.96
C ASN A 222 5.47 8.50 -1.43
N ALA A 223 5.64 9.60 -0.69
CA ALA A 223 5.80 9.58 0.77
C ALA A 223 4.65 8.83 1.49
N PHE A 224 3.40 9.09 1.11
CA PHE A 224 2.25 8.41 1.72
C PHE A 224 2.12 6.95 1.28
N THR A 225 2.58 6.60 0.09
CA THR A 225 2.65 5.21 -0.38
C THR A 225 3.68 4.42 0.41
N LEU A 226 4.86 5.03 0.64
CA LEU A 226 5.91 4.46 1.48
C LEU A 226 5.44 4.24 2.92
N LEU A 227 4.73 5.23 3.50
CA LEU A 227 4.13 5.09 4.82
C LEU A 227 3.16 3.91 4.89
N ASN A 228 2.29 3.73 3.89
CA ASN A 228 1.34 2.63 3.82
C ASN A 228 2.05 1.26 3.74
N ARG A 229 3.11 1.17 2.94
CA ARG A 229 3.93 -0.04 2.85
C ARG A 229 4.63 -0.32 4.18
N ALA A 230 5.25 0.70 4.80
CA ALA A 230 5.91 0.57 6.08
C ALA A 230 4.97 0.12 7.20
N ALA A 231 3.74 0.64 7.24
CA ALA A 231 2.72 0.23 8.21
C ALA A 231 2.29 -1.24 8.05
N GLY A 232 2.44 -1.80 6.85
CA GLY A 232 2.11 -3.20 6.53
C GLY A 232 3.25 -4.20 6.73
N LEU A 233 4.47 -3.73 7.05
CA LEU A 233 5.61 -4.62 7.22
C LEU A 233 5.48 -5.46 8.48
N LYS A 234 5.27 -6.76 8.30
CA LYS A 234 5.15 -7.74 9.41
C LYS A 234 6.51 -8.31 9.84
N GLN A 235 7.41 -8.46 8.90
CA GLN A 235 8.75 -8.99 9.09
C GLN A 235 9.72 -8.32 8.12
N LEU A 236 10.85 -7.90 8.64
CA LEU A 236 11.97 -7.39 7.84
C LEU A 236 12.86 -8.59 7.52
N ASN A 237 12.71 -9.17 6.34
CA ASN A 237 13.52 -10.30 5.91
C ASN A 237 14.90 -9.88 5.43
N SER A 238 15.02 -8.67 4.87
CA SER A 238 16.26 -8.11 4.36
C SER A 238 16.21 -6.59 4.36
N ILE A 239 17.33 -5.96 4.76
CA ILE A 239 17.50 -4.51 4.65
C ILE A 239 17.50 -4.09 3.17
N ASP A 240 18.07 -4.90 2.28
CA ASP A 240 18.11 -4.63 0.84
C ASP A 240 16.71 -4.60 0.20
N GLU A 241 15.82 -5.49 0.64
CA GLU A 241 14.43 -5.52 0.19
C GLU A 241 13.69 -4.24 0.59
N ILE A 242 13.91 -3.77 1.83
CA ILE A 242 13.32 -2.52 2.33
C ILE A 242 13.82 -1.32 1.55
N PHE A 243 15.14 -1.22 1.35
CA PHE A 243 15.72 -0.11 0.59
C PHE A 243 15.27 -0.13 -0.86
N ARG A 244 15.19 -1.30 -1.47
CA ARG A 244 14.71 -1.46 -2.85
C ARG A 244 13.25 -1.09 -3.00
N ASP A 245 12.38 -1.55 -2.09
CA ASP A 245 10.92 -1.39 -2.22
C ASP A 245 10.40 -0.11 -1.59
N LEU A 246 11.10 0.46 -0.59
CA LEU A 246 10.62 1.62 0.17
C LEU A 246 11.38 2.91 -0.14
N VAL A 247 12.67 2.83 -0.45
CA VAL A 247 13.52 4.03 -0.59
C VAL A 247 13.83 4.35 -2.04
N LEU A 248 13.97 3.32 -2.90
CA LEU A 248 14.20 3.54 -4.32
C LEU A 248 12.86 3.76 -5.03
N ASP A 249 12.56 5.02 -5.32
CA ASP A 249 11.36 5.42 -6.07
C ASP A 249 11.44 5.05 -7.56
N ASP A 250 12.63 4.73 -8.06
CA ASP A 250 12.88 4.46 -9.47
C ASP A 250 13.04 2.95 -9.72
N HIS A 251 11.93 2.32 -10.10
CA HIS A 251 11.91 0.95 -10.61
C HIS A 251 12.19 0.89 -12.12
N ALA A 252 12.35 2.04 -12.81
CA ALA A 252 12.49 2.11 -14.26
C ALA A 252 13.69 1.29 -14.73
N ALA A 253 14.82 1.35 -14.04
CA ALA A 253 16.00 0.57 -14.38
C ALA A 253 15.78 -0.95 -14.24
N TYR A 254 14.97 -1.40 -13.31
CA TYR A 254 14.62 -2.81 -13.14
C TYR A 254 13.62 -3.26 -14.21
N ASP A 255 12.61 -2.46 -14.49
CA ASP A 255 11.62 -2.73 -15.53
C ASP A 255 12.29 -2.72 -16.92
N ASP A 256 13.21 -1.78 -17.17
CA ASP A 256 14.04 -1.74 -18.39
C ASP A 256 14.91 -2.99 -18.51
N ALA A 257 15.52 -3.46 -17.42
CA ALA A 257 16.32 -4.69 -17.43
C ALA A 257 15.47 -5.92 -17.75
N LEU A 258 14.25 -6.02 -17.20
CA LEU A 258 13.31 -7.10 -17.54
C LEU A 258 12.88 -7.05 -19.01
N GLN A 259 12.64 -5.85 -19.53
CA GLN A 259 12.28 -5.66 -20.95
C GLN A 259 13.43 -6.03 -21.87
N VAL A 260 14.68 -5.68 -21.52
CA VAL A 260 15.87 -6.09 -22.27
C VAL A 260 16.05 -7.62 -22.23
N ALA A 261 15.84 -8.25 -21.07
CA ALA A 261 15.92 -9.71 -20.94
C ALA A 261 14.86 -10.41 -21.82
N ALA A 262 13.62 -9.94 -21.81
CA ALA A 262 12.55 -10.45 -22.66
C ALA A 262 12.88 -10.30 -24.17
N SER A 263 13.42 -9.14 -24.56
CA SER A 263 13.86 -8.90 -25.94
C SER A 263 15.01 -9.81 -26.36
N PHE A 264 15.91 -10.12 -25.43
CA PHE A 264 16.99 -11.08 -25.68
C PHE A 264 16.46 -12.50 -25.92
N ASP A 265 15.51 -12.96 -25.12
CA ASP A 265 14.87 -14.27 -25.28
C ASP A 265 14.13 -14.38 -26.62
N GLU A 266 13.46 -13.32 -27.06
CA GLU A 266 12.82 -13.25 -28.37
C GLU A 266 13.83 -13.34 -29.52
N LEU A 267 14.95 -12.61 -29.44
CA LEU A 267 16.02 -12.65 -30.40
C LEU A 267 16.69 -14.03 -30.44
N ALA A 268 16.88 -14.67 -29.29
CA ALA A 268 17.43 -16.04 -29.23
C ALA A 268 16.50 -17.07 -29.91
N ALA A 269 15.19 -16.93 -29.74
CA ALA A 269 14.21 -17.78 -30.41
C ALA A 269 14.25 -17.60 -31.93
N ILE A 270 14.28 -16.34 -32.41
CA ILE A 270 14.41 -16.05 -33.86
C ILE A 270 15.73 -16.61 -34.42
N HIS A 271 16.83 -16.51 -33.68
CA HIS A 271 18.12 -17.06 -34.10
C HIS A 271 18.06 -18.60 -34.25
N ALA A 272 17.42 -19.26 -33.26
CA ALA A 272 17.24 -20.73 -33.34
C ALA A 272 16.39 -21.16 -34.56
N GLU A 273 15.35 -20.41 -34.89
CA GLU A 273 14.53 -20.65 -36.09
C GLU A 273 15.35 -20.47 -37.39
N LEU A 274 16.19 -19.41 -37.44
CA LEU A 274 17.08 -19.15 -38.56
C LEU A 274 18.12 -20.26 -38.74
N GLU A 275 18.72 -20.75 -37.66
CA GLU A 275 19.64 -21.88 -37.71
C GLU A 275 18.95 -23.15 -38.22
N LEU A 276 17.75 -23.44 -37.72
CA LEU A 276 16.95 -24.57 -38.16
C LEU A 276 16.64 -24.46 -39.67
N ALA A 277 16.18 -23.30 -40.12
CA ALA A 277 15.90 -23.04 -41.52
C ALA A 277 17.16 -23.19 -42.42
N ASN A 278 18.29 -22.70 -41.93
CA ASN A 278 19.58 -22.86 -42.65
C ASN A 278 20.02 -24.32 -42.72
N HIS A 279 19.87 -25.09 -41.63
CA HIS A 279 20.11 -26.53 -41.64
C HIS A 279 19.21 -27.27 -42.62
N GLN A 280 17.91 -26.93 -42.65
CA GLN A 280 16.97 -27.51 -43.65
C GLN A 280 17.35 -27.14 -45.06
N PHE A 281 17.70 -25.87 -45.32
CA PHE A 281 18.15 -25.44 -46.65
C PHE A 281 19.39 -26.18 -47.09
N MET A 282 20.42 -26.32 -46.26
CA MET A 282 21.64 -27.03 -46.56
C MET A 282 21.40 -28.54 -46.79
N ALA A 283 20.48 -29.15 -46.04
CA ALA A 283 20.08 -30.54 -46.23
C ALA A 283 19.33 -30.76 -47.58
N LEU A 284 18.56 -29.78 -48.03
CA LEU A 284 17.80 -29.84 -49.29
C LEU A 284 18.64 -29.49 -50.54
N LEU A 285 19.74 -28.76 -50.38
CA LEU A 285 20.60 -28.31 -51.49
C LEU A 285 21.07 -29.44 -52.39
N PRO A 286 21.48 -30.64 -51.90
CA PRO A 286 21.89 -31.75 -52.75
C PRO A 286 20.73 -32.36 -53.52
N LEU A 287 19.48 -32.26 -53.06
CA LEU A 287 18.32 -32.89 -53.67
C LEU A 287 18.11 -32.47 -55.15
N ARG A 288 18.34 -31.14 -55.39
CA ARG A 288 18.24 -30.60 -56.74
C ARG A 288 19.20 -31.34 -57.76
N ASN A 289 20.45 -31.57 -57.35
CA ASN A 289 21.43 -32.23 -58.17
C ASN A 289 21.11 -33.74 -58.31
N LEU A 290 20.64 -34.36 -57.23
CA LEU A 290 20.21 -35.76 -57.25
C LEU A 290 18.99 -35.97 -58.17
N ALA A 291 18.00 -35.08 -58.12
CA ALA A 291 16.84 -35.10 -58.99
C ALA A 291 17.24 -34.97 -60.50
N LEU A 292 18.18 -34.06 -60.80
CA LEU A 292 18.72 -33.94 -62.18
C LEU A 292 19.47 -35.19 -62.63
N GLN A 293 20.26 -35.79 -61.74
CA GLN A 293 20.95 -37.06 -62.04
C GLN A 293 19.96 -38.19 -62.23
N GLU A 294 18.95 -38.31 -61.46
CA GLU A 294 17.88 -39.29 -61.63
C GLU A 294 17.17 -39.14 -62.97
N GLN A 295 16.78 -37.91 -63.32
CA GLN A 295 16.20 -37.67 -64.67
C GLN A 295 17.14 -38.11 -65.82
N GLN A 296 18.42 -37.77 -65.68
CA GLN A 296 19.41 -38.22 -66.73
C GLN A 296 19.56 -39.73 -66.78
N LEU A 297 19.59 -40.42 -65.67
CA LEU A 297 19.62 -41.84 -65.57
C LEU A 297 18.37 -42.48 -66.13
N HIS A 298 17.19 -41.95 -65.85
CA HIS A 298 15.94 -42.42 -66.45
C HIS A 298 15.91 -42.29 -67.97
N LEU A 299 16.38 -41.17 -68.52
CA LEU A 299 16.51 -40.97 -69.96
C LEU A 299 17.45 -41.97 -70.58
N ARG A 300 18.64 -42.23 -70.00
CA ARG A 300 19.58 -43.23 -70.44
C ARG A 300 18.96 -44.65 -70.38
N LEU A 301 18.29 -44.98 -69.33
CA LEU A 301 17.64 -46.26 -69.13
C LEU A 301 16.56 -46.50 -70.21
N HIS A 302 15.78 -45.45 -70.50
CA HIS A 302 14.80 -45.52 -71.58
C HIS A 302 15.45 -45.70 -72.93
N GLN A 303 16.56 -45.02 -73.26
CA GLN A 303 17.33 -45.21 -74.48
C GLN A 303 17.89 -46.62 -74.58
N TRP A 304 18.45 -47.16 -73.52
CA TRP A 304 18.95 -48.54 -73.49
C TRP A 304 17.84 -49.57 -73.67
N ARG A 305 16.67 -49.40 -73.06
CA ARG A 305 15.52 -50.29 -73.25
C ARG A 305 14.99 -50.25 -74.69
N SER A 306 14.94 -49.09 -75.32
CA SER A 306 14.51 -48.96 -76.70
C SER A 306 15.54 -49.59 -77.69
N LEU A 307 16.82 -49.43 -77.43
CA LEU A 307 17.89 -50.12 -78.20
C LEU A 307 17.81 -51.61 -78.02
N HIS A 308 17.63 -52.11 -76.81
CA HIS A 308 17.50 -53.55 -76.54
C HIS A 308 16.27 -54.18 -77.25
N ALA A 309 15.15 -53.42 -77.26
CA ALA A 309 13.92 -53.86 -77.94
C ALA A 309 14.05 -53.86 -79.48
N ALA A 310 15.05 -53.12 -80.05
CA ALA A 310 15.32 -53.05 -81.48
C ALA A 310 16.40 -54.05 -81.98
N LEU A 311 17.01 -54.77 -81.08
CA LEU A 311 17.94 -55.85 -81.41
C LEU A 311 17.15 -57.13 -81.74
N PRO A 312 17.42 -57.79 -82.87
CA PRO A 312 16.69 -59.00 -83.29
C PRO A 312 16.94 -60.20 -82.39
#